data_90d5ce06cebb0eccbc67ce01fe6c1a6b
#
_entry.id   90d5ce06cebb0eccbc67ce01fe6c1a6b
#
_cell.length_a   1.000
_cell.length_b   1.000
_cell.length_c   1.000
_cell.angle_alpha   90.00
_cell.angle_beta   90.00
_cell.angle_gamma   90.00
#
_symmetry.space_group_name_H-M   'P 1'
#
loop_
_entity.id
_entity.type
_entity.pdbx_description
1 polymer ?
#
loop_
_entity_poly.entity_id
_entity_poly.type
_entity_poly.pdbx_seq_one_letter_code
_entity_poly.pdbx_strand_id
1 'polypeptide(L)'
;MKDINYILEMIPHRYPFLLVDRIIEKKDKKEIKTLKNVTINEPFFLGHFPDKPIMPGVLILESMAQSACLIILDLIENPENHLVYLSKVNNFRIYSNVIPGDQIIIDAKIVHEKLNSFKFESTCHVNDKLVAKAEFLASMVER
;
A
#
# COMPACT_ATOMS: atom_id res chain seq x y z
N MET A 1 14.69 0.20 -8.41
CA MET A 1 13.71 1.29 -8.30
C MET A 1 12.78 1.27 -9.51
N LYS A 2 11.48 1.38 -9.29
CA LYS A 2 10.49 1.38 -10.36
C LYS A 2 9.56 2.59 -10.20
N ASP A 3 9.26 3.24 -11.32
CA ASP A 3 8.41 4.42 -11.33
C ASP A 3 6.93 4.08 -11.46
N ILE A 4 6.11 5.13 -11.57
CA ILE A 4 4.65 5.00 -11.63
C ILE A 4 4.17 4.19 -12.85
N ASN A 5 4.90 4.21 -13.96
CA ASN A 5 4.48 3.47 -15.15
C ASN A 5 4.48 1.96 -14.89
N TYR A 6 5.51 1.49 -14.21
CA TYR A 6 5.56 0.08 -13.80
C TYR A 6 4.40 -0.27 -12.86
N ILE A 7 4.10 0.60 -11.89
CA ILE A 7 3.00 0.38 -10.95
C ILE A 7 1.67 0.30 -11.69
N LEU A 8 1.43 1.20 -12.65
CA LEU A 8 0.21 1.21 -13.46
C LEU A 8 0.04 -0.06 -14.31
N GLU A 9 1.14 -0.68 -14.71
CA GLU A 9 1.10 -1.97 -15.42
C GLU A 9 0.74 -3.14 -14.50
N MET A 10 1.14 -3.04 -13.22
CA MET A 10 1.01 -4.15 -12.29
C MET A 10 -0.32 -4.18 -11.56
N ILE A 11 -0.83 -3.05 -11.09
CA ILE A 11 -2.08 -2.99 -10.33
C ILE A 11 -3.17 -2.22 -11.08
N PRO A 12 -4.46 -2.63 -10.91
CA PRO A 12 -5.57 -2.00 -11.65
C PRO A 12 -6.04 -0.69 -11.06
N HIS A 13 -5.62 -0.35 -9.86
CA HIS A 13 -6.01 0.86 -9.14
C HIS A 13 -5.70 2.12 -9.97
N ARG A 14 -6.59 3.09 -9.94
CA ARG A 14 -6.45 4.36 -10.68
C ARG A 14 -6.90 5.52 -9.82
N TYR A 15 -6.62 6.73 -10.25
CA TYR A 15 -7.08 7.94 -9.59
C TYR A 15 -8.59 7.85 -9.30
N PRO A 16 -9.08 8.20 -8.12
CA PRO A 16 -8.32 8.77 -6.99
C PRO A 16 -7.83 7.73 -5.97
N PHE A 17 -7.87 6.44 -6.30
CA PHE A 17 -7.62 5.35 -5.37
C PHE A 17 -6.26 4.68 -5.52
N LEU A 18 -5.43 5.12 -6.44
CA LEU A 18 -4.03 4.65 -6.54
C LEU A 18 -3.20 5.36 -5.49
N LEU A 19 -2.68 4.61 -4.53
CA LEU A 19 -2.01 5.16 -3.35
C LEU A 19 -0.55 4.69 -3.21
N VAL A 20 0.12 4.45 -4.33
CA VAL A 20 1.55 4.13 -4.37
C VAL A 20 2.15 4.89 -5.55
N ASP A 21 3.23 5.61 -5.33
CA ASP A 21 3.84 6.46 -6.35
C ASP A 21 5.15 5.91 -6.91
N ARG A 22 5.87 5.11 -6.11
CA ARG A 22 7.18 4.58 -6.52
C ARG A 22 7.51 3.32 -5.73
N ILE A 23 8.17 2.37 -6.38
CA ILE A 23 8.82 1.26 -5.70
C ILE A 23 10.27 1.65 -5.51
N ILE A 24 10.70 1.73 -4.27
CA ILE A 24 12.08 2.09 -3.91
C ILE A 24 12.98 0.87 -4.02
N GLU A 25 12.51 -0.27 -3.50
CA GLU A 25 13.31 -1.48 -3.40
C GLU A 25 12.41 -2.72 -3.35
N LYS A 26 12.89 -3.80 -3.95
CA LYS A 26 12.31 -5.14 -3.82
C LYS A 26 13.40 -6.09 -3.36
N LYS A 27 13.09 -7.01 -2.47
CA LYS A 27 14.06 -7.95 -1.93
C LYS A 27 13.49 -9.36 -1.87
N ASP A 28 14.21 -10.31 -2.47
CA ASP A 28 13.95 -11.76 -2.42
C ASP A 28 12.53 -12.15 -2.85
N LYS A 29 11.87 -11.33 -3.65
CA LYS A 29 10.48 -11.52 -4.10
C LYS A 29 9.48 -11.65 -2.94
N LYS A 30 9.86 -11.24 -1.75
CA LYS A 30 9.04 -11.33 -0.53
C LYS A 30 8.88 -10.01 0.18
N GLU A 31 9.72 -9.04 -0.12
CA GLU A 31 9.72 -7.75 0.56
C GLU A 31 9.69 -6.63 -0.47
N ILE A 32 9.04 -5.54 -0.10
CA ILE A 32 8.96 -4.35 -0.93
C ILE A 32 9.04 -3.10 -0.04
N LYS A 33 9.67 -2.07 -0.59
CA LYS A 33 9.65 -0.72 -0.01
C LYS A 33 9.10 0.22 -1.05
N THR A 34 8.06 0.96 -0.70
CA THR A 34 7.38 1.90 -1.60
C THR A 34 7.30 3.29 -1.02
N LEU A 35 6.97 4.23 -1.87
CA LEU A 35 6.79 5.63 -1.51
C LEU A 35 5.42 6.10 -1.99
N LYS A 36 4.69 6.80 -1.12
CA LYS A 36 3.47 7.52 -1.44
C LYS A 36 3.65 8.98 -1.08
N ASN A 37 3.47 9.87 -2.04
CA ASN A 37 3.44 11.31 -1.80
C ASN A 37 2.04 11.70 -1.33
N VAL A 38 1.96 12.39 -0.21
CA VAL A 38 0.69 12.89 0.33
C VAL A 38 0.57 14.36 -0.04
N THR A 39 -0.45 14.70 -0.84
CA THR A 39 -0.62 16.06 -1.36
C THR A 39 -2.03 16.58 -1.08
N ILE A 40 -2.13 17.90 -0.83
CA ILE A 40 -3.42 18.57 -0.63
C ILE A 40 -4.36 18.43 -1.84
N ASN A 41 -3.81 18.07 -3.01
CA ASN A 41 -4.59 17.87 -4.23
C ASN A 41 -5.38 16.56 -4.24
N GLU A 42 -5.24 15.72 -3.23
CA GLU A 42 -5.99 14.48 -3.15
C GLU A 42 -7.42 14.76 -2.66
N PRO A 43 -8.45 14.20 -3.33
CA PRO A 43 -9.84 14.57 -3.07
C PRO A 43 -10.34 14.25 -1.67
N PHE A 44 -9.78 13.25 -0.97
CA PHE A 44 -10.23 12.90 0.36
C PHE A 44 -10.00 14.02 1.40
N PHE A 45 -9.08 14.95 1.14
CA PHE A 45 -8.85 16.07 2.06
C PHE A 45 -9.97 17.10 2.05
N LEU A 46 -10.87 17.07 1.05
CA LEU A 46 -12.04 17.94 1.06
C LEU A 46 -12.97 17.64 2.23
N GLY A 47 -13.02 16.38 2.64
CA GLY A 47 -13.93 15.95 3.71
C GLY A 47 -13.24 15.51 5.00
N HIS A 48 -11.94 15.31 4.98
CA HIS A 48 -11.25 14.69 6.13
C HIS A 48 -9.98 15.47 6.50
N PHE A 49 -10.06 16.65 7.13
CA PHE A 49 -11.30 17.38 7.52
C PHE A 49 -11.21 18.80 6.95
N PRO A 50 -12.32 19.51 6.74
CA PRO A 50 -12.29 20.81 6.07
C PRO A 50 -11.27 21.81 6.63
N ASP A 51 -11.14 21.87 7.96
CA ASP A 51 -10.21 22.82 8.60
C ASP A 51 -8.88 22.18 9.01
N LYS A 52 -8.74 20.87 8.88
CA LYS A 52 -7.55 20.15 9.32
C LYS A 52 -7.34 18.90 8.46
N PRO A 53 -6.57 19.02 7.38
CA PRO A 53 -6.36 17.88 6.48
C PRO A 53 -5.50 16.82 7.14
N ILE A 54 -6.07 15.63 7.26
CA ILE A 54 -5.40 14.44 7.82
C ILE A 54 -5.70 13.28 6.87
N MET A 55 -4.67 12.54 6.48
CA MET A 55 -4.88 11.35 5.65
C MET A 55 -5.69 10.32 6.45
N PRO A 56 -6.84 9.86 5.92
CA PRO A 56 -7.63 8.85 6.62
C PRO A 56 -6.80 7.60 6.91
N GLY A 57 -6.88 7.10 8.16
CA GLY A 57 -6.13 5.93 8.56
C GLY A 57 -6.43 4.70 7.71
N VAL A 58 -7.68 4.53 7.31
CA VAL A 58 -8.08 3.43 6.43
C VAL A 58 -7.41 3.51 5.05
N LEU A 59 -7.05 4.71 4.59
CA LEU A 59 -6.34 4.88 3.33
C LEU A 59 -4.84 4.65 3.50
N ILE A 60 -4.28 4.87 4.68
CA ILE A 60 -2.91 4.43 4.98
C ILE A 60 -2.84 2.90 4.88
N LEU A 61 -3.81 2.21 5.48
CA LEU A 61 -3.91 0.76 5.37
C LEU A 61 -4.05 0.31 3.91
N GLU A 62 -4.88 1.00 3.13
CA GLU A 62 -5.04 0.71 1.70
C GLU A 62 -3.72 0.89 0.94
N SER A 63 -2.97 1.94 1.22
CA SER A 63 -1.65 2.16 0.62
C SER A 63 -0.69 1.01 0.95
N MET A 64 -0.73 0.53 2.20
CA MET A 64 0.06 -0.64 2.64
C MET A 64 -0.37 -1.90 1.88
N ALA A 65 -1.67 -2.10 1.69
CA ALA A 65 -2.21 -3.24 0.97
C ALA A 65 -1.84 -3.19 -0.52
N GLN A 66 -1.90 -2.03 -1.15
CA GLN A 66 -1.49 -1.87 -2.56
C GLN A 66 0.00 -2.17 -2.73
N SER A 67 0.82 -1.74 -1.78
CA SER A 67 2.24 -2.06 -1.79
C SER A 67 2.48 -3.57 -1.71
N ALA A 68 1.73 -4.25 -0.86
CA ALA A 68 1.79 -5.71 -0.74
C ALA A 68 1.32 -6.41 -2.02
N CYS A 69 0.29 -5.89 -2.70
CA CYS A 69 -0.17 -6.42 -3.99
C CYS A 69 0.94 -6.45 -5.03
N LEU A 70 1.82 -5.46 -5.02
CA LEU A 70 2.94 -5.41 -5.95
C LEU A 70 3.93 -6.55 -5.76
N ILE A 71 4.02 -7.12 -4.56
CA ILE A 71 4.82 -8.32 -4.33
C ILE A 71 4.15 -9.52 -5.00
N ILE A 72 2.86 -9.73 -4.72
CA ILE A 72 2.12 -10.90 -5.22
C ILE A 72 2.10 -10.92 -6.76
N LEU A 73 1.75 -9.80 -7.36
CA LEU A 73 1.59 -9.72 -8.81
C LEU A 73 2.90 -9.89 -9.57
N ASP A 74 4.03 -9.61 -8.92
CA ASP A 74 5.35 -9.84 -9.50
C ASP A 74 5.74 -11.32 -9.48
N LEU A 75 5.02 -12.17 -8.74
CA LEU A 75 5.29 -13.60 -8.64
C LEU A 75 4.57 -14.42 -9.72
N ILE A 76 3.66 -13.82 -10.46
CA ILE A 76 2.81 -14.52 -11.42
C ILE A 76 3.06 -14.04 -12.85
N GLU A 77 2.74 -14.90 -13.83
CA GLU A 77 2.99 -14.60 -15.25
C GLU A 77 1.99 -13.62 -15.85
N ASN A 78 0.74 -13.64 -15.38
CA ASN A 78 -0.35 -12.84 -15.95
C ASN A 78 -0.97 -11.92 -14.91
N PRO A 79 -0.24 -10.91 -14.41
CA PRO A 79 -0.79 -10.04 -13.36
C PRO A 79 -2.07 -9.31 -13.82
N GLU A 80 -2.18 -8.99 -15.10
CA GLU A 80 -3.36 -8.32 -15.67
C GLU A 80 -4.64 -9.17 -15.59
N ASN A 81 -4.51 -10.48 -15.43
CA ASN A 81 -5.65 -11.40 -15.33
C ASN A 81 -6.05 -11.72 -13.88
N HIS A 82 -5.44 -11.06 -12.94
CA HIS A 82 -5.69 -11.32 -11.52
C HIS A 82 -6.05 -10.05 -10.76
N LEU A 83 -6.81 -10.22 -9.70
CA LEU A 83 -7.08 -9.17 -8.72
C LEU A 83 -6.55 -9.65 -7.37
N VAL A 84 -5.97 -8.73 -6.63
CA VAL A 84 -5.56 -8.97 -5.25
C VAL A 84 -6.31 -7.98 -4.39
N TYR A 85 -7.00 -8.46 -3.38
CA TYR A 85 -7.77 -7.61 -2.49
C TYR A 85 -7.53 -7.98 -1.02
N LEU A 86 -7.72 -6.98 -0.17
CA LEU A 86 -7.61 -7.15 1.27
C LEU A 86 -8.77 -8.01 1.76
N SER A 87 -8.47 -9.13 2.41
CA SER A 87 -9.49 -10.08 2.88
C SER A 87 -9.66 -10.11 4.39
N LYS A 88 -8.63 -9.74 5.14
CA LYS A 88 -8.68 -9.73 6.60
C LYS A 88 -7.61 -8.84 7.17
N VAL A 89 -7.96 -8.06 8.18
CA VAL A 89 -6.99 -7.28 8.96
C VAL A 89 -6.91 -7.90 10.34
N ASN A 90 -5.73 -8.42 10.71
CA ASN A 90 -5.52 -9.04 12.02
C ASN A 90 -5.15 -8.00 13.07
N ASN A 91 -4.30 -7.04 12.67
CA ASN A 91 -3.85 -5.94 13.50
C ASN A 91 -3.62 -4.73 12.63
N PHE A 92 -4.06 -3.57 13.11
CA PHE A 92 -3.73 -2.31 12.47
C PHE A 92 -3.69 -1.22 13.53
N ARG A 93 -2.61 -0.45 13.55
CA ARG A 93 -2.45 0.63 14.52
C ARG A 93 -1.81 1.84 13.86
N ILE A 94 -2.36 3.01 14.17
CA ILE A 94 -1.82 4.30 13.76
C ILE A 94 -1.26 4.98 14.99
N TYR A 95 -0.01 5.42 14.88
CA TYR A 95 0.70 6.05 15.99
C TYR A 95 0.75 7.56 15.85
N SER A 96 0.56 8.06 14.63
CA SER A 96 0.74 9.49 14.34
C SER A 96 -0.04 9.85 13.09
N ASN A 97 -0.51 11.09 13.01
CA ASN A 97 -1.23 11.58 11.83
C ASN A 97 -0.28 11.80 10.65
N VAL A 98 -0.81 11.59 9.45
CA VAL A 98 -0.15 11.91 8.19
C VAL A 98 -0.89 13.08 7.56
N ILE A 99 -0.16 14.09 7.13
CA ILE A 99 -0.72 15.32 6.59
C ILE A 99 -0.18 15.62 5.19
N PRO A 100 -0.85 16.52 4.42
CA PRO A 100 -0.31 16.93 3.13
C PRO A 100 1.11 17.49 3.25
N GLY A 101 1.97 17.09 2.33
CA GLY A 101 3.40 17.41 2.35
C GLY A 101 4.26 16.28 2.86
N ASP A 102 3.67 15.31 3.55
CA ASP A 102 4.41 14.13 4.00
C ASP A 102 4.67 13.17 2.83
N GLN A 103 5.78 12.46 2.92
CA GLN A 103 6.04 11.29 2.10
C GLN A 103 6.01 10.07 3.02
N ILE A 104 5.13 9.13 2.74
CA ILE A 104 5.10 7.89 3.50
C ILE A 104 5.94 6.83 2.80
N ILE A 105 6.78 6.18 3.58
CA ILE A 105 7.60 5.06 3.16
C ILE A 105 6.99 3.81 3.76
N ILE A 106 6.61 2.88 2.89
CA ILE A 106 5.95 1.65 3.31
C ILE A 106 6.88 0.49 3.07
N ASP A 107 7.07 -0.32 4.10
CA ASP A 107 7.72 -1.62 4.01
C ASP A 107 6.64 -2.67 4.16
N ALA A 108 6.65 -3.68 3.30
CA ALA A 108 5.75 -4.82 3.40
C ALA A 108 6.51 -6.10 3.10
N LYS A 109 6.15 -7.18 3.80
CA LYS A 109 6.73 -8.49 3.56
C LYS A 109 5.70 -9.60 3.70
N ILE A 110 5.84 -10.63 2.88
CA ILE A 110 5.07 -11.88 3.01
C ILE A 110 5.66 -12.66 4.19
N VAL A 111 4.82 -13.02 5.16
CA VAL A 111 5.23 -13.85 6.29
C VAL A 111 4.64 -15.25 6.22
N HIS A 112 3.61 -15.45 5.42
CA HIS A 112 2.99 -16.74 5.20
C HIS A 112 2.18 -16.72 3.91
N GLU A 113 2.21 -17.81 3.16
CA GLU A 113 1.34 -17.97 2.01
C GLU A 113 0.75 -19.37 1.98
N LYS A 114 -0.52 -19.45 1.59
CA LYS A 114 -1.24 -20.70 1.47
C LYS A 114 -2.25 -20.60 0.33
N LEU A 115 -2.01 -21.37 -0.74
CA LEU A 115 -2.82 -21.27 -1.95
C LEU A 115 -2.81 -19.83 -2.48
N ASN A 116 -3.96 -19.20 -2.63
CA ASN A 116 -4.10 -17.83 -3.12
C ASN A 116 -4.30 -16.81 -1.99
N SER A 117 -3.87 -17.16 -0.78
CA SER A 117 -3.96 -16.28 0.39
C SER A 117 -2.56 -15.97 0.91
N PHE A 118 -2.31 -14.70 1.18
CA PHE A 118 -0.98 -14.21 1.57
C PHE A 118 -1.12 -13.37 2.83
N LYS A 119 -0.30 -13.69 3.83
CA LYS A 119 -0.24 -12.90 5.06
C LYS A 119 0.96 -11.96 4.99
N PHE A 120 0.71 -10.70 5.33
CA PHE A 120 1.72 -9.64 5.30
C PHE A 120 1.91 -9.00 6.66
N GLU A 121 3.12 -8.56 6.90
CA GLU A 121 3.45 -7.56 7.91
C GLU A 121 3.91 -6.31 7.18
N SER A 122 3.45 -5.15 7.63
CA SER A 122 3.77 -3.88 6.99
C SER A 122 3.96 -2.78 8.01
N THR A 123 4.86 -1.87 7.70
CA THR A 123 5.10 -0.64 8.48
C THR A 123 5.08 0.57 7.56
N CYS A 124 4.70 1.71 8.12
CA CYS A 124 4.65 2.97 7.41
C CYS A 124 5.42 4.02 8.23
N HIS A 125 6.34 4.71 7.58
CA HIS A 125 7.19 5.73 8.21
C HIS A 125 7.06 7.07 7.49
N VAL A 126 7.18 8.15 8.25
CA VAL A 126 7.36 9.52 7.75
C VAL A 126 8.57 10.10 8.45
N ASN A 127 9.58 10.57 7.69
CA ASN A 127 10.83 11.10 8.24
C ASN A 127 11.46 10.17 9.28
N ASP A 128 11.53 8.88 8.97
CA ASP A 128 12.08 7.81 9.81
C ASP A 128 11.29 7.53 11.10
N LYS A 129 10.12 8.18 11.27
CA LYS A 129 9.25 7.93 12.41
C LYS A 129 8.16 6.95 12.04
N LEU A 130 7.96 5.91 12.84
CA LEU A 130 6.87 4.94 12.63
C LEU A 130 5.52 5.62 12.82
N VAL A 131 4.69 5.62 11.78
CA VAL A 131 3.35 6.21 11.84
C VAL A 131 2.22 5.17 11.81
N ALA A 132 2.48 3.99 11.27
CA ALA A 132 1.48 2.92 11.24
C ALA A 132 2.15 1.55 11.15
N LYS A 133 1.44 0.54 11.64
CA LYS A 133 1.85 -0.86 11.58
C LYS A 133 0.63 -1.73 11.34
N ALA A 134 0.75 -2.74 10.48
CA ALA A 134 -0.36 -3.60 10.13
C ALA A 134 0.07 -5.05 9.94
N GLU A 135 -0.85 -5.97 10.26
CA GLU A 135 -0.83 -7.36 9.82
C GLU A 135 -2.13 -7.62 9.09
N PHE A 136 -2.07 -8.16 7.89
CA PHE A 136 -3.27 -8.40 7.11
C PHE A 136 -3.09 -9.55 6.14
N LEU A 137 -4.22 -10.06 5.65
CA LEU A 137 -4.27 -11.07 4.59
C LEU A 137 -4.80 -10.43 3.31
N ALA A 138 -4.21 -10.81 2.20
CA ALA A 138 -4.71 -10.48 0.88
C ALA A 138 -4.98 -11.78 0.13
N SER A 139 -6.02 -11.77 -0.67
CA SER A 139 -6.42 -12.91 -1.50
C SER A 139 -6.30 -12.57 -2.97
N MET A 140 -5.83 -13.54 -3.76
CA MET A 140 -5.68 -13.39 -5.19
C MET A 140 -6.77 -14.21 -5.90
N VAL A 141 -7.44 -13.60 -6.87
CA VAL A 141 -8.44 -14.26 -7.70
C VAL A 141 -8.21 -13.91 -9.16
N GLU A 142 -8.66 -14.80 -10.05
CA GLU A 142 -8.71 -14.48 -11.48
C GLU A 142 -9.85 -13.50 -11.74
N ARG A 143 -9.64 -12.56 -12.69
CA ARG A 143 -10.73 -11.69 -13.13
C ARG A 143 -11.55 -12.31 -14.25
#